data_590dcd3b58a45e3bec8e43c37f0805df
#
_entry.id   590dcd3b58a45e3bec8e43c37f0805df
#
_cell.length_a   1.000
_cell.length_b   1.000
_cell.length_c   1.000
_cell.angle_alpha   90.00
_cell.angle_beta   90.00
_cell.angle_gamma   90.00
#
_symmetry.space_group_name_H-M   'P 1'
#
loop_
_entity.id
_entity.type
_entity.pdbx_description
1 polymer ?
#
loop_
_entity_poly.entity_id
_entity_poly.type
_entity_poly.pdbx_seq_one_letter_code
_entity_poly.pdbx_strand_id
1 'polypeptide(L)'
;MTGKRPNGVRAGLVQLNVSDDPALNLPVTRALIREAAAGGADWVLTPEATNLLGASRELQDLILHVESEDPTLAALQDEARALGIWLLIGSLSLKTGEPGEDRFANRSFLIAPDGG
;
A
#
# COMPACT_ATOMS: atom_id res chain seq x y z
N MET A 1 5.54 -16.57 21.13
CA MET A 1 6.03 -15.26 21.50
C MET A 1 6.47 -14.50 20.29
N THR A 2 6.16 -13.29 20.30
CA THR A 2 6.56 -12.47 19.19
C THR A 2 8.05 -12.25 19.18
N GLY A 3 8.63 -12.10 18.12
CA GLY A 3 10.03 -11.79 18.03
C GLY A 3 10.38 -10.33 18.33
N LYS A 4 9.62 -9.64 19.17
CA LYS A 4 9.93 -8.25 19.43
C LYS A 4 11.31 -8.11 20.06
N ARG A 5 12.15 -7.32 19.46
CA ARG A 5 13.53 -7.16 19.88
C ARG A 5 13.68 -6.04 20.88
N PRO A 6 14.54 -6.18 21.89
CA PRO A 6 14.79 -5.13 22.86
C PRO A 6 15.37 -3.87 22.20
N ASN A 7 16.19 -4.01 21.15
CA ASN A 7 16.98 -2.92 20.59
C ASN A 7 16.83 -2.80 19.09
N GLY A 8 15.62 -2.97 18.56
CA GLY A 8 15.47 -2.80 17.14
C GLY A 8 14.13 -3.21 16.61
N VAL A 9 13.95 -2.97 15.34
CA VAL A 9 12.76 -3.37 14.60
C VAL A 9 13.19 -4.28 13.46
N ARG A 10 12.32 -5.19 13.09
CA ARG A 10 12.51 -6.00 11.90
C ARG A 10 11.68 -5.41 10.79
N ALA A 11 12.35 -4.92 9.75
CA ALA A 11 11.69 -4.39 8.57
C ALA A 11 11.55 -5.47 7.51
N GLY A 12 10.37 -5.56 6.92
CA GLY A 12 10.13 -6.39 5.75
C GLY A 12 9.97 -5.50 4.52
N LEU A 13 10.76 -5.75 3.50
CA LEU A 13 10.69 -5.00 2.24
C LEU A 13 9.95 -5.84 1.22
N VAL A 14 8.80 -5.36 0.79
CA VAL A 14 8.00 -6.01 -0.23
C VAL A 14 8.45 -5.50 -1.59
N GLN A 15 8.82 -6.43 -2.45
CA GLN A 15 9.22 -6.13 -3.81
C GLN A 15 8.13 -6.60 -4.76
N LEU A 16 7.61 -5.68 -5.56
CA LEU A 16 6.46 -5.94 -6.42
C LEU A 16 6.81 -5.79 -7.88
N ASN A 17 6.08 -6.52 -8.72
CA ASN A 17 6.06 -6.31 -10.15
C ASN A 17 4.67 -5.80 -10.52
N VAL A 18 4.47 -4.51 -10.31
CA VAL A 18 3.14 -3.87 -10.40
C VAL A 18 2.70 -3.74 -11.86
N SER A 19 1.47 -4.15 -12.13
CA SER A 19 0.83 -4.02 -13.43
C SER A 19 -0.07 -2.79 -13.51
N ASP A 20 -0.72 -2.60 -14.65
CA ASP A 20 -1.69 -1.54 -14.86
C ASP A 20 -3.11 -1.90 -14.39
N ASP A 21 -3.25 -2.99 -13.64
CA ASP A 21 -4.54 -3.42 -13.10
C ASP A 21 -4.46 -3.54 -11.56
N PRO A 22 -5.01 -2.55 -10.83
CA PRO A 22 -4.99 -2.59 -9.36
C PRO A 22 -5.69 -3.82 -8.78
N ALA A 23 -6.68 -4.36 -9.46
CA ALA A 23 -7.39 -5.54 -8.99
C ALA A 23 -6.52 -6.79 -9.02
N LEU A 24 -5.55 -6.84 -9.91
CA LEU A 24 -4.55 -7.91 -9.94
C LEU A 24 -3.41 -7.65 -8.96
N ASN A 25 -3.05 -6.39 -8.76
CA ASN A 25 -1.91 -6.02 -7.90
C ASN A 25 -2.23 -6.21 -6.42
N LEU A 26 -3.45 -5.93 -6.00
CA LEU A 26 -3.80 -5.94 -4.58
C LEU A 26 -3.65 -7.31 -3.92
N PRO A 27 -4.15 -8.42 -4.49
CA PRO A 27 -3.96 -9.73 -3.88
C PRO A 27 -2.49 -10.11 -3.71
N VAL A 28 -1.65 -9.78 -4.68
CA VAL A 28 -0.22 -10.07 -4.61
C VAL A 28 0.44 -9.24 -3.50
N THR A 29 0.09 -7.97 -3.42
CA THR A 29 0.60 -7.07 -2.39
C THR A 29 0.23 -7.58 -1.00
N ARG A 30 -1.04 -7.95 -0.80
CA ARG A 30 -1.50 -8.48 0.48
C ARG A 30 -0.78 -9.76 0.87
N ALA A 31 -0.59 -10.67 -0.08
CA ALA A 31 0.10 -11.93 0.18
C ALA A 31 1.55 -11.71 0.63
N LEU A 32 2.26 -10.79 -0.01
CA LEU A 32 3.64 -10.49 0.34
C LEU A 32 3.76 -9.76 1.68
N ILE A 33 2.82 -8.89 2.00
CA ILE A 33 2.75 -8.23 3.31
C ILE A 33 2.55 -9.29 4.42
N ARG A 34 1.65 -10.23 4.21
CA ARG A 34 1.39 -11.32 5.16
C ARG A 34 2.61 -12.20 5.33
N GLU A 35 3.32 -12.49 4.25
CA GLU A 35 4.54 -13.27 4.28
C GLU A 35 5.62 -12.56 5.09
N ALA A 36 5.81 -11.26 4.89
CA ALA A 36 6.77 -10.47 5.65
C ALA A 36 6.42 -10.46 7.15
N ALA A 37 5.15 -10.27 7.48
CA ALA A 37 4.69 -10.29 8.86
C ALA A 37 4.88 -11.65 9.50
N ALA A 38 4.59 -12.74 8.78
CA ALA A 38 4.81 -14.11 9.26
C ALA A 38 6.28 -14.40 9.50
N GLY A 39 7.17 -13.75 8.77
CA GLY A 39 8.62 -13.82 8.97
C GLY A 39 9.13 -12.99 10.14
N GLY A 40 8.25 -12.33 10.87
CA GLY A 40 8.59 -11.55 12.06
C GLY A 40 8.78 -10.06 11.84
N ALA A 41 8.37 -9.51 10.70
CA ALA A 41 8.49 -8.08 10.46
C ALA A 41 7.53 -7.28 11.34
N ASP A 42 8.05 -6.21 11.95
CA ASP A 42 7.27 -5.23 12.73
C ASP A 42 6.83 -4.07 11.83
N TRP A 43 7.64 -3.79 10.85
CA TRP A 43 7.43 -2.78 9.82
C TRP A 43 7.47 -3.43 8.47
N VAL A 44 6.50 -3.13 7.64
CA VAL A 44 6.50 -3.60 6.25
C VAL A 44 6.44 -2.39 5.32
N LEU A 45 7.29 -2.40 4.31
CA LEU A 45 7.39 -1.31 3.33
C LEU A 45 7.06 -1.84 1.96
N THR A 46 6.19 -1.13 1.24
CA THR A 46 5.89 -1.43 -0.16
C THR A 46 6.54 -0.39 -1.06
N PRO A 47 6.73 -0.69 -2.36
CA PRO A 47 7.40 0.24 -3.25
C PRO A 47 6.54 1.42 -3.68
N GLU A 48 7.15 2.31 -4.43
CA GLU A 48 6.46 3.39 -5.12
C GLU A 48 5.43 2.83 -6.08
N ALA A 49 4.31 3.52 -6.25
CA ALA A 49 3.23 3.13 -7.15
C ALA A 49 2.71 1.70 -6.90
N THR A 50 2.45 1.38 -5.65
CA THR A 50 2.05 0.03 -5.21
C THR A 50 0.76 -0.46 -5.89
N ASN A 51 -0.16 0.44 -6.21
CA ASN A 51 -1.47 0.05 -6.76
C ASN A 51 -1.50 0.00 -8.29
N LEU A 52 -0.66 0.76 -8.97
CA LEU A 52 -0.79 0.90 -10.41
C LEU A 52 0.50 1.40 -11.03
N LEU A 53 0.95 0.74 -12.10
CA LEU A 53 2.12 1.17 -12.86
C LEU A 53 1.91 0.84 -14.33
N GLY A 54 2.38 1.73 -15.22
CA GLY A 54 2.38 1.47 -16.66
C GLY A 54 1.07 1.78 -17.36
N ALA A 55 0.09 2.35 -16.66
CA ALA A 55 -1.18 2.70 -17.28
C ALA A 55 -1.09 4.02 -18.06
N SER A 56 -1.82 4.07 -19.18
CA SER A 56 -1.98 5.33 -19.91
C SER A 56 -2.75 6.34 -19.07
N ARG A 57 -2.67 7.61 -19.46
CA ARG A 57 -3.42 8.66 -18.76
C ARG A 57 -4.92 8.39 -18.81
N GLU A 58 -5.43 7.95 -19.96
CA GLU A 58 -6.84 7.63 -20.13
C GLU A 58 -7.28 6.49 -19.21
N LEU A 59 -6.46 5.46 -19.09
CA LEU A 59 -6.75 4.34 -18.19
C LEU A 59 -6.71 4.78 -16.74
N GLN A 60 -5.74 5.59 -16.35
CA GLN A 60 -5.65 6.12 -15.00
C GLN A 60 -6.90 6.93 -14.65
N ASP A 61 -7.38 7.76 -15.56
CA ASP A 61 -8.58 8.55 -15.34
C ASP A 61 -9.81 7.70 -15.11
N LEU A 62 -9.88 6.53 -15.75
CA LEU A 62 -10.99 5.60 -15.59
C LEU A 62 -10.95 4.84 -14.27
N ILE A 63 -9.78 4.47 -13.78
CA ILE A 63 -9.67 3.49 -12.69
C ILE A 63 -9.14 4.04 -11.37
N LEU A 64 -8.47 5.18 -11.36
CA LEU A 64 -7.99 5.76 -10.11
C LEU A 64 -9.11 6.40 -9.31
N HIS A 65 -8.94 6.40 -8.00
CA HIS A 65 -9.88 6.95 -7.05
C HIS A 65 -9.24 8.11 -6.28
N VAL A 66 -10.07 8.94 -5.64
CA VAL A 66 -9.58 9.84 -4.61
C VAL A 66 -9.23 9.03 -3.36
N GLU A 67 -8.44 9.61 -2.49
CA GLU A 67 -7.91 8.90 -1.31
C GLU A 67 -9.01 8.23 -0.47
N SER A 68 -10.09 8.95 -0.21
CA SER A 68 -11.17 8.44 0.64
C SER A 68 -11.94 7.26 0.05
N GLU A 69 -11.77 7.01 -1.25
CA GLU A 69 -12.49 5.95 -1.95
C GLU A 69 -11.57 4.87 -2.50
N ASP A 70 -10.27 4.98 -2.25
CA ASP A 70 -9.31 4.05 -2.84
C ASP A 70 -9.39 2.67 -2.19
N PRO A 71 -9.70 1.62 -2.96
CA PRO A 71 -9.85 0.27 -2.38
C PRO A 71 -8.53 -0.34 -1.92
N THR A 72 -7.41 0.03 -2.54
CA THR A 72 -6.10 -0.48 -2.12
C THR A 72 -5.75 0.07 -0.75
N LEU A 73 -5.91 1.38 -0.54
CA LEU A 73 -5.62 1.98 0.75
C LEU A 73 -6.48 1.35 1.86
N ALA A 74 -7.78 1.22 1.62
CA ALA A 74 -8.69 0.61 2.60
C ALA A 74 -8.28 -0.82 2.94
N ALA A 75 -7.94 -1.61 1.93
CA ALA A 75 -7.52 -3.00 2.14
C ALA A 75 -6.21 -3.09 2.92
N LEU A 76 -5.26 -2.21 2.65
CA LEU A 76 -3.97 -2.22 3.33
C LEU A 76 -4.08 -1.70 4.77
N GLN A 77 -4.99 -0.78 5.05
CA GLN A 77 -5.32 -0.41 6.42
C GLN A 77 -5.86 -1.61 7.21
N ASP A 78 -6.73 -2.40 6.59
CA ASP A 78 -7.24 -3.62 7.22
C ASP A 78 -6.13 -4.65 7.46
N GLU A 79 -5.20 -4.79 6.53
CA GLU A 79 -4.06 -5.70 6.70
C GLU A 79 -3.16 -5.27 7.88
N ALA A 80 -2.84 -3.99 7.96
CA ALA A 80 -2.02 -3.48 9.06
C ALA A 80 -2.67 -3.77 10.41
N ARG A 81 -3.98 -3.56 10.49
CA ARG A 81 -4.76 -3.83 11.71
C ARG A 81 -4.79 -5.32 12.02
N ALA A 82 -5.06 -6.16 11.04
CA ALA A 82 -5.16 -7.61 11.24
C ALA A 82 -3.83 -8.22 11.66
N LEU A 83 -2.72 -7.70 11.13
CA LEU A 83 -1.38 -8.23 11.40
C LEU A 83 -0.69 -7.53 12.55
N GLY A 84 -1.22 -6.40 13.02
CA GLY A 84 -0.62 -5.63 14.12
C GLY A 84 0.74 -5.03 13.76
N ILE A 85 0.93 -4.61 12.52
CA ILE A 85 2.19 -4.09 12.02
C ILE A 85 2.09 -2.62 11.61
N TRP A 86 3.24 -1.95 11.59
CA TRP A 86 3.37 -0.68 10.90
C TRP A 86 3.53 -0.96 9.40
N LEU A 87 2.81 -0.22 8.58
CA LEU A 87 2.87 -0.40 7.13
C LEU A 87 3.15 0.95 6.47
N LEU A 88 4.29 1.04 5.82
CA LEU A 88 4.63 2.20 5.00
C LEU A 88 4.38 1.84 3.54
N ILE A 89 3.33 2.43 2.98
CA ILE A 89 3.06 2.32 1.55
C ILE A 89 3.96 3.34 0.86
N GLY A 90 4.86 2.86 0.01
CA GLY A 90 5.83 3.70 -0.66
C GLY A 90 5.15 4.81 -1.45
N SER A 91 4.15 4.46 -2.24
CA SER A 91 3.16 5.43 -2.71
C SER A 91 1.98 4.72 -3.36
N LEU A 92 0.89 5.47 -3.47
CA LEU A 92 -0.29 5.11 -4.27
C LEU A 92 -0.55 6.22 -5.27
N SER A 93 -0.96 5.82 -6.47
CA SER A 93 -1.45 6.75 -7.48
C SER A 93 -2.93 7.02 -7.21
N LEU A 94 -3.29 8.28 -7.15
CA LEU A 94 -4.63 8.72 -6.73
C LEU A 94 -5.08 9.90 -7.55
N LYS A 95 -6.40 10.14 -7.59
CA LYS A 95 -6.94 11.42 -8.02
C LYS A 95 -6.85 12.40 -6.87
N THR A 96 -6.64 13.68 -7.19
CA THR A 96 -6.50 14.70 -6.15
C THR A 96 -7.81 15.05 -5.48
N GLY A 97 -8.93 14.92 -6.21
CA GLY A 97 -10.22 15.38 -5.73
C GLY A 97 -10.44 16.88 -5.86
N GLU A 98 -9.44 17.61 -6.35
CA GLU A 98 -9.55 19.06 -6.55
C GLU A 98 -10.34 19.38 -7.82
N PRO A 99 -11.39 20.24 -7.75
CA PRO A 99 -12.12 20.62 -8.94
C PRO A 99 -11.21 21.28 -9.98
N GLY A 100 -11.30 20.82 -11.22
CA GLY A 100 -10.50 21.34 -12.31
C GLY A 100 -9.05 20.85 -12.35
N GLU A 101 -8.61 20.04 -11.40
CA GLU A 101 -7.26 19.49 -11.40
C GLU A 101 -7.25 18.18 -12.21
N ASP A 102 -6.45 18.15 -13.26
CA ASP A 102 -6.35 16.99 -14.14
C ASP A 102 -5.08 16.17 -13.90
N ARG A 103 -4.22 16.57 -12.98
CA ARG A 103 -3.04 15.80 -12.59
C ARG A 103 -3.41 14.80 -11.52
N PHE A 104 -2.65 13.70 -11.49
CA PHE A 104 -2.81 12.69 -10.45
C PHE A 104 -1.85 12.97 -9.31
N ALA A 105 -2.22 12.47 -8.14
CA ALA A 105 -1.38 12.56 -6.95
C ALA A 105 -0.60 11.25 -6.77
N ASN A 106 0.56 11.37 -6.16
CA ASN A 106 1.38 10.24 -5.77
C ASN A 106 1.69 10.43 -4.29
N ARG A 107 1.06 9.62 -3.43
CA ARG A 107 1.12 9.83 -1.99
C ARG A 107 1.62 8.61 -1.26
N SER A 108 2.48 8.85 -0.28
CA SER A 108 2.93 7.82 0.65
C SER A 108 2.04 7.81 1.88
N PHE A 109 1.89 6.64 2.50
CA PHE A 109 1.05 6.48 3.69
C PHE A 109 1.81 5.68 4.73
N LEU A 110 1.79 6.19 5.96
CA LEU A 110 2.24 5.41 7.11
C LEU A 110 1.02 4.99 7.91
N ILE A 111 0.81 3.70 7.99
CA ILE A 111 -0.35 3.12 8.67
C ILE A 111 0.12 2.46 9.95
N ALA A 112 -0.52 2.81 11.06
CA ALA A 112 -0.22 2.24 12.37
C ALA A 112 -0.84 0.85 12.53
N PRO A 113 -0.41 0.08 13.55
CA PRO A 113 -0.97 -1.25 13.79
C PRO A 113 -2.46 -1.29 14.09
N ASP A 114 -3.08 -0.16 14.38
CA ASP A 114 -4.53 -0.06 14.56
C ASP A 114 -5.28 0.24 13.26
N GLY A 115 -4.57 0.37 12.15
CA GLY A 115 -5.14 0.68 10.84
C GLY A 115 -5.28 2.16 10.55
N GLY A 116 -4.87 2.99 11.48
CA GLY A 116 -4.95 4.46 11.34
C GLY A 116 -3.72 5.10 10.59
#